data_d196c09fe8caeeb1b9b657625981a6a3
#
_entry.id   d196c09fe8caeeb1b9b657625981a6a3
#
_cell.length_a   1.000
_cell.length_b   1.000
_cell.length_c   1.000
_cell.angle_alpha   90.00
_cell.angle_beta   90.00
_cell.angle_gamma   90.00
#
_symmetry.space_group_name_H-M   'P 1'
#
loop_
_entity.id
_entity.type
_entity.pdbx_description
1 polymer ?
#
loop_
_entity_poly.entity_id
_entity_poly.type
_entity_poly.pdbx_seq_one_letter_code
_entity_poly.pdbx_strand_id
1 'polypeptide(L)'
;MMKRFFTIFALVWALAACEKAPTIITDDSPEYTGTMVVAYEGEDFEQTGIKVLGEFDESNTTIDIKLQKVKFVPAMPIRIDVTIMDVPVVSNNDGSWSFEADGLTPWAMGGPYETYRVDDLRGTISGDSIEFSLGFFNTKKQENYPTNYSGILN
;
A
#
# COMPACT_ATOMS: atom_id res chain seq x y z
N MET A 1 -15.44 36.44 -54.49
CA MET A 1 -15.56 35.08 -53.93
C MET A 1 -14.54 34.93 -52.85
N MET A 2 -14.93 35.00 -51.58
CA MET A 2 -14.04 34.80 -50.44
C MET A 2 -14.06 33.32 -50.07
N LYS A 3 -12.94 32.62 -50.20
CA LYS A 3 -12.75 31.29 -49.63
C LYS A 3 -12.29 31.43 -48.17
N ARG A 4 -13.19 31.08 -47.27
CA ARG A 4 -12.89 30.99 -45.85
C ARG A 4 -12.14 29.67 -45.61
N PHE A 5 -10.86 29.76 -45.28
CA PHE A 5 -10.10 28.63 -44.74
C PHE A 5 -10.48 28.48 -43.28
N PHE A 6 -11.15 27.39 -42.93
CA PHE A 6 -11.30 26.94 -41.55
C PHE A 6 -10.07 26.17 -41.18
N THR A 7 -9.20 26.79 -40.36
CA THR A 7 -8.08 26.09 -39.71
C THR A 7 -8.65 25.42 -38.47
N ILE A 8 -8.79 24.10 -38.53
CA ILE A 8 -9.11 23.29 -37.34
C ILE A 8 -7.85 23.16 -36.50
N PHE A 9 -7.83 23.88 -35.38
CA PHE A 9 -6.80 23.66 -34.34
C PHE A 9 -7.18 22.39 -33.58
N ALA A 10 -6.54 21.27 -33.89
CA ALA A 10 -6.61 20.07 -33.09
C ALA A 10 -5.81 20.32 -31.81
N LEU A 11 -6.51 20.59 -30.71
CA LEU A 11 -5.95 20.68 -29.38
C LEU A 11 -5.62 19.27 -28.91
N VAL A 12 -4.36 18.85 -29.08
CA VAL A 12 -3.85 17.63 -28.51
C VAL A 12 -3.73 17.83 -27.00
N TRP A 13 -4.69 17.32 -26.26
CA TRP A 13 -4.58 17.19 -24.81
C TRP A 13 -3.56 16.08 -24.53
N ALA A 14 -2.33 16.44 -24.27
CA ALA A 14 -1.38 15.53 -23.64
C ALA A 14 -1.89 15.24 -22.22
N LEU A 15 -2.54 14.10 -22.03
CA LEU A 15 -2.79 13.54 -20.71
C LEU A 15 -1.41 13.17 -20.14
N ALA A 16 -0.79 14.10 -19.45
CA ALA A 16 0.30 13.78 -18.56
C ALA A 16 -0.30 12.89 -17.47
N ALA A 17 -0.05 11.58 -17.55
CA ALA A 17 -0.28 10.69 -16.44
C ALA A 17 0.68 11.11 -15.34
N CYS A 18 0.22 11.98 -14.44
CA CYS A 18 0.90 12.24 -13.19
C CYS A 18 0.87 10.94 -12.39
N GLU A 19 2.00 10.25 -12.27
CA GLU A 19 2.18 9.26 -11.22
C GLU A 19 1.92 9.98 -9.90
N LYS A 20 0.81 9.61 -9.24
CA LYS A 20 0.41 10.19 -7.98
C LYS A 20 1.46 9.79 -6.95
N ALA A 21 2.23 10.76 -6.44
CA ALA A 21 3.08 10.53 -5.29
C ALA A 21 2.23 10.03 -4.11
N PRO A 22 2.79 9.18 -3.21
CA PRO A 22 2.07 8.76 -2.01
C PRO A 22 1.51 9.98 -1.29
N THR A 23 0.27 9.88 -0.82
CA THR A 23 -0.28 10.85 0.11
C THR A 23 0.72 10.97 1.27
N ILE A 24 1.10 12.19 1.64
CA ILE A 24 2.01 12.39 2.76
C ILE A 24 1.27 11.92 4.00
N ILE A 25 1.60 10.71 4.45
CA ILE A 25 1.16 10.20 5.74
C ILE A 25 1.90 11.04 6.78
N THR A 26 1.16 11.88 7.48
CA THR A 26 1.70 12.81 8.47
C THR A 26 1.76 12.17 9.85
N ASP A 27 2.41 12.83 10.80
CA ASP A 27 2.44 12.39 12.21
C ASP A 27 1.04 12.34 12.86
N ASP A 28 0.03 12.96 12.24
CA ASP A 28 -1.36 12.96 12.69
C ASP A 28 -2.16 11.75 12.16
N SER A 29 -1.60 10.96 11.25
CA SER A 29 -2.25 9.75 10.74
C SER A 29 -2.37 8.70 11.84
N PRO A 30 -3.47 7.92 11.90
CA PRO A 30 -3.60 6.82 12.85
C PRO A 30 -2.41 5.85 12.75
N GLU A 31 -1.71 5.68 13.87
CA GLU A 31 -0.54 4.81 13.98
C GLU A 31 -0.85 3.61 14.87
N TYR A 32 -0.64 2.42 14.32
CA TYR A 32 -0.77 1.15 15.03
C TYR A 32 0.61 0.58 15.32
N THR A 33 0.80 -0.01 16.48
CA THR A 33 2.00 -0.77 16.81
C THR A 33 1.67 -2.24 16.99
N GLY A 34 2.44 -3.10 16.35
CA GLY A 34 2.13 -4.52 16.35
C GLY A 34 3.25 -5.42 15.89
N THR A 35 2.86 -6.63 15.50
CA THR A 35 3.76 -7.68 15.06
C THR A 35 3.48 -8.04 13.61
N MET A 36 4.54 -8.13 12.82
CA MET A 36 4.52 -8.63 11.46
C MET A 36 5.23 -9.98 11.41
N VAL A 37 4.58 -10.97 10.84
CA VAL A 37 5.12 -12.31 10.64
C VAL A 37 5.18 -12.64 9.16
N VAL A 38 6.36 -12.94 8.67
CA VAL A 38 6.59 -13.35 7.28
C VAL A 38 6.96 -14.82 7.24
N ALA A 39 6.24 -15.62 6.48
CA ALA A 39 6.60 -17.02 6.23
C ALA A 39 7.77 -17.06 5.23
N TYR A 40 8.90 -17.56 5.67
CA TYR A 40 10.14 -17.63 4.88
C TYR A 40 10.80 -19.00 5.04
N GLU A 41 10.98 -19.71 3.94
CA GLU A 41 11.63 -21.05 3.91
C GLU A 41 11.06 -22.04 4.94
N GLY A 42 9.75 -22.02 5.14
CA GLY A 42 9.07 -22.93 6.09
C GLY A 42 9.15 -22.51 7.55
N GLU A 43 9.71 -21.35 7.85
CA GLU A 43 9.80 -20.77 9.19
C GLU A 43 9.14 -19.40 9.26
N ASP A 44 8.69 -19.03 10.45
CA ASP A 44 8.12 -17.71 10.71
C ASP A 44 9.22 -16.70 11.06
N PHE A 45 9.32 -15.65 10.25
CA PHE A 45 10.15 -14.50 10.54
C PHE A 45 9.30 -13.41 11.21
N GLU A 46 9.42 -13.32 12.51
CA GLU A 46 8.64 -12.37 13.34
C GLU A 46 9.40 -11.06 13.54
N GLN A 47 8.68 -9.95 13.35
CA GLN A 47 9.15 -8.59 13.62
C GLN A 47 8.17 -7.91 14.56
N THR A 48 8.63 -7.57 15.77
CA THR A 48 7.81 -6.92 16.79
C THR A 48 8.02 -5.41 16.80
N GLY A 49 7.07 -4.67 17.36
CA GLY A 49 7.13 -3.21 17.44
C GLY A 49 7.05 -2.52 16.08
N ILE A 50 6.47 -3.17 15.10
CA ILE A 50 6.28 -2.61 13.76
C ILE A 50 5.14 -1.60 13.80
N LYS A 51 5.44 -0.40 13.32
CA LYS A 51 4.45 0.67 13.19
C LYS A 51 3.83 0.64 11.80
N VAL A 52 2.51 0.73 11.78
CA VAL A 52 1.70 0.84 10.58
C VAL A 52 0.83 2.08 10.68
N LEU A 53 0.91 2.95 9.68
CA LEU A 53 0.03 4.12 9.58
C LEU A 53 -1.00 3.88 8.49
N GLY A 54 -2.23 4.30 8.74
CA GLY A 54 -3.31 4.24 7.77
C GLY A 54 -3.90 5.63 7.53
N GLU A 55 -4.01 6.02 6.26
CA GLU A 55 -4.61 7.28 5.86
C GLU A 55 -5.72 7.04 4.85
N PHE A 56 -6.95 7.39 5.21
CA PHE A 56 -8.07 7.35 4.28
C PHE A 56 -8.04 8.54 3.32
N ASP A 57 -8.50 8.33 2.10
CA ASP A 57 -8.77 9.45 1.19
C ASP A 57 -9.96 10.28 1.69
N GLU A 58 -10.18 11.47 1.10
CA GLU A 58 -11.25 12.38 1.53
C GLU A 58 -12.65 11.76 1.43
N SER A 59 -12.85 10.82 0.51
CA SER A 59 -14.13 10.14 0.28
C SER A 59 -14.29 8.86 1.09
N ASN A 60 -13.28 8.43 1.85
CA ASN A 60 -13.22 7.14 2.54
C ASN A 60 -13.48 5.93 1.62
N THR A 61 -12.97 5.99 0.40
CA THR A 61 -13.08 4.91 -0.61
C THR A 61 -11.80 4.12 -0.76
N THR A 62 -10.67 4.73 -0.41
CA THR A 62 -9.35 4.08 -0.38
C THR A 62 -8.60 4.39 0.91
N ILE A 63 -7.63 3.56 1.22
CA ILE A 63 -6.68 3.77 2.31
C ILE A 63 -5.26 3.56 1.80
N ASP A 64 -4.36 4.44 2.20
CA ASP A 64 -2.92 4.24 2.06
C ASP A 64 -2.38 3.63 3.35
N ILE A 65 -1.58 2.58 3.24
CA ILE A 65 -1.03 1.83 4.37
C ILE A 65 0.48 1.92 4.32
N LYS A 66 1.09 2.51 5.35
CA LYS A 66 2.55 2.62 5.45
C LYS A 66 3.07 1.72 6.56
N LEU A 67 3.90 0.76 6.19
CA LEU A 67 4.66 -0.08 7.10
C LEU A 67 6.04 0.56 7.32
N GLN A 68 6.41 0.81 8.57
CA GLN A 68 7.66 1.46 8.89
C GLN A 68 8.74 0.46 9.32
N LYS A 69 9.92 0.60 8.73
CA LYS A 69 11.15 -0.13 9.08
C LYS A 69 10.95 -1.65 9.08
N VAL A 70 10.40 -2.18 8.00
CA VAL A 70 10.14 -3.60 7.81
C VAL A 70 11.19 -4.28 6.94
N LYS A 71 11.28 -5.60 7.06
CA LYS A 71 11.97 -6.49 6.13
C LYS A 71 10.97 -7.48 5.55
N PHE A 72 11.08 -7.79 4.27
CA PHE A 72 10.26 -8.83 3.63
C PHE A 72 10.83 -10.23 3.86
N VAL A 73 12.13 -10.33 4.02
CA VAL A 73 12.85 -11.57 4.32
C VAL A 73 14.00 -11.27 5.30
N PRO A 74 14.45 -12.25 6.10
CA PRO A 74 15.52 -12.04 7.09
C PRO A 74 16.83 -11.53 6.48
N ALA A 75 17.12 -11.98 5.26
CA ALA A 75 18.38 -11.65 4.55
C ALA A 75 18.45 -10.21 4.01
N MET A 76 17.38 -9.43 4.07
CA MET A 76 17.46 -8.02 3.65
C MET A 76 18.48 -7.27 4.53
N PRO A 77 19.42 -6.52 3.89
CA PRO A 77 20.48 -5.83 4.63
C PRO A 77 19.99 -4.65 5.45
N ILE A 78 18.88 -4.04 5.06
CA ILE A 78 18.30 -2.86 5.71
C ILE A 78 16.80 -3.04 5.93
N ARG A 79 16.27 -2.28 6.88
CA ARG A 79 14.82 -2.09 7.06
C ARG A 79 14.36 -0.91 6.25
N ILE A 80 13.22 -1.02 5.60
CA ILE A 80 12.67 0.03 4.73
C ILE A 80 11.24 0.39 5.13
N ASP A 81 10.85 1.61 4.80
CA ASP A 81 9.45 2.02 4.84
C ASP A 81 8.78 1.63 3.53
N VAL A 82 7.59 1.07 3.64
CA VAL A 82 6.82 0.59 2.48
C VAL A 82 5.42 1.17 2.56
N THR A 83 4.98 1.83 1.49
CA THR A 83 3.62 2.35 1.37
C THR A 83 2.86 1.58 0.30
N ILE A 84 1.69 1.06 0.67
CA ILE A 84 0.73 0.44 -0.24
C ILE A 84 -0.37 1.45 -0.45
N MET A 85 -0.52 1.95 -1.66
CA MET A 85 -1.39 3.09 -1.98
C MET A 85 -2.71 2.65 -2.61
N ASP A 86 -3.72 3.50 -2.44
CA ASP A 86 -5.02 3.41 -3.10
C ASP A 86 -5.71 2.03 -2.89
N VAL A 87 -5.57 1.46 -1.70
CA VAL A 87 -6.23 0.20 -1.34
C VAL A 87 -7.72 0.44 -1.16
N PRO A 88 -8.59 -0.20 -1.94
CA PRO A 88 -10.03 -0.06 -1.78
C PRO A 88 -10.49 -0.45 -0.38
N VAL A 89 -11.36 0.36 0.22
CA VAL A 89 -11.88 0.13 1.57
C VAL A 89 -13.40 0.25 1.59
N VAL A 90 -14.04 -0.58 2.39
CA VAL A 90 -15.49 -0.65 2.55
C VAL A 90 -15.87 -0.55 4.02
N SER A 91 -16.82 0.32 4.32
CA SER A 91 -17.43 0.40 5.66
C SER A 91 -18.39 -0.76 5.87
N ASN A 92 -18.24 -1.46 6.99
CA ASN A 92 -19.13 -2.55 7.39
C ASN A 92 -20.24 -2.04 8.32
N ASN A 93 -21.33 -2.81 8.43
CA ASN A 93 -22.49 -2.41 9.25
C ASN A 93 -22.21 -2.38 10.75
N ASP A 94 -21.13 -3.00 11.22
CA ASP A 94 -20.70 -3.05 12.63
C ASP A 94 -19.73 -1.91 13.02
N GLY A 95 -19.49 -0.95 12.11
CA GLY A 95 -18.56 0.15 12.31
C GLY A 95 -17.10 -0.17 11.99
N SER A 96 -16.78 -1.38 11.61
CA SER A 96 -15.45 -1.75 11.11
C SER A 96 -15.28 -1.39 9.62
N TRP A 97 -14.02 -1.43 9.18
CA TRP A 97 -13.65 -1.25 7.78
C TRP A 97 -12.93 -2.49 7.27
N SER A 98 -13.29 -2.91 6.07
CA SER A 98 -12.57 -3.97 5.35
C SER A 98 -11.86 -3.41 4.14
N PHE A 99 -10.66 -3.90 3.88
CA PHE A 99 -9.89 -3.50 2.70
C PHE A 99 -9.27 -4.73 2.03
N GLU A 100 -9.20 -4.68 0.71
CA GLU A 100 -8.57 -5.73 -0.08
C GLU A 100 -8.01 -5.17 -1.39
N ALA A 101 -6.92 -5.74 -1.84
CA ALA A 101 -6.31 -5.45 -3.13
C ALA A 101 -5.42 -6.60 -3.59
N ASP A 102 -5.13 -6.63 -4.87
CA ASP A 102 -4.26 -7.63 -5.48
C ASP A 102 -3.39 -6.99 -6.56
N GLY A 103 -2.15 -7.45 -6.68
CA GLY A 103 -1.25 -7.04 -7.75
C GLY A 103 -0.75 -5.60 -7.65
N LEU A 104 -0.64 -5.02 -6.47
CA LEU A 104 -0.16 -3.65 -6.29
C LEU A 104 1.38 -3.58 -6.21
N THR A 105 1.95 -2.59 -6.87
CA THR A 105 3.36 -2.25 -6.68
C THR A 105 3.49 -1.32 -5.48
N PRO A 106 4.20 -1.73 -4.42
CA PRO A 106 4.42 -0.87 -3.27
C PRO A 106 5.37 0.27 -3.60
N TRP A 107 5.29 1.33 -2.80
CA TRP A 107 6.21 2.46 -2.87
C TRP A 107 7.24 2.36 -1.77
N ALA A 108 8.52 2.45 -2.11
CA ALA A 108 9.62 2.42 -1.14
C ALA A 108 10.83 3.15 -1.70
N MET A 109 11.66 3.70 -0.82
CA MET A 109 12.91 4.38 -1.20
C MET A 109 12.74 5.48 -2.27
N GLY A 110 11.63 6.23 -2.19
CA GLY A 110 11.36 7.38 -3.05
C GLY A 110 10.76 7.06 -4.42
N GLY A 111 10.28 5.84 -4.65
CA GLY A 111 9.68 5.45 -5.92
C GLY A 111 8.92 4.13 -5.87
N PRO A 112 8.27 3.73 -6.99
CA PRO A 112 7.69 2.39 -7.11
C PRO A 112 8.76 1.32 -6.89
N TYR A 113 8.48 0.36 -5.99
CA TYR A 113 9.43 -0.69 -5.65
C TYR A 113 9.09 -2.00 -6.37
N GLU A 114 9.45 -2.07 -7.64
CA GLU A 114 9.05 -3.14 -8.59
C GLU A 114 9.67 -4.51 -8.27
N THR A 115 10.67 -4.58 -7.40
CA THR A 115 11.25 -5.86 -6.94
C THR A 115 10.22 -6.68 -6.19
N TYR A 116 9.23 -6.04 -5.57
CA TYR A 116 8.14 -6.70 -4.88
C TYR A 116 6.79 -6.23 -5.40
N ARG A 117 5.83 -7.14 -5.36
CA ARG A 117 4.41 -6.91 -5.61
C ARG A 117 3.63 -7.33 -4.39
N VAL A 118 2.59 -6.59 -4.07
CA VAL A 118 1.65 -6.95 -3.00
C VAL A 118 0.50 -7.72 -3.61
N ASP A 119 0.40 -8.99 -3.25
CA ASP A 119 -0.67 -9.88 -3.70
C ASP A 119 -1.58 -10.27 -2.53
N ASP A 120 -2.85 -10.53 -2.82
CA ASP A 120 -3.85 -11.02 -1.85
C ASP A 120 -3.91 -10.20 -0.55
N LEU A 121 -3.80 -8.89 -0.63
CA LEU A 121 -3.97 -8.03 0.54
C LEU A 121 -5.42 -8.08 1.01
N ARG A 122 -5.61 -8.44 2.27
CA ARG A 122 -6.92 -8.45 2.94
C ARG A 122 -6.75 -8.04 4.38
N GLY A 123 -7.61 -7.13 4.85
CA GLY A 123 -7.54 -6.70 6.22
C GLY A 123 -8.80 -6.02 6.72
N THR A 124 -8.79 -5.74 8.01
CA THR A 124 -9.85 -5.06 8.73
C THR A 124 -9.28 -4.07 9.73
N ILE A 125 -10.00 -2.97 9.90
CA ILE A 125 -9.80 -2.02 10.98
C ILE A 125 -11.07 -2.08 11.83
N SER A 126 -10.93 -2.46 13.09
CA SER A 126 -12.05 -2.60 14.02
C SER A 126 -11.69 -2.00 15.37
N GLY A 127 -12.39 -0.94 15.77
CA GLY A 127 -12.04 -0.20 16.98
C GLY A 127 -10.59 0.29 16.93
N ASP A 128 -9.80 -0.10 17.93
CA ASP A 128 -8.39 0.27 18.05
C ASP A 128 -7.41 -0.74 17.38
N SER A 129 -7.92 -1.71 16.64
CA SER A 129 -7.09 -2.74 16.04
C SER A 129 -7.08 -2.69 14.51
N ILE A 130 -5.95 -3.05 13.94
CA ILE A 130 -5.79 -3.35 12.52
C ILE A 130 -5.18 -4.73 12.36
N GLU A 131 -5.73 -5.52 11.47
CA GLU A 131 -5.21 -6.83 11.11
C GLU A 131 -5.25 -6.98 9.60
N PHE A 132 -4.18 -7.49 9.01
CA PHE A 132 -4.18 -7.82 7.59
C PHE A 132 -3.20 -8.93 7.26
N SER A 133 -3.46 -9.55 6.12
CA SER A 133 -2.57 -10.51 5.47
C SER A 133 -2.30 -10.08 4.04
N LEU A 134 -1.14 -10.42 3.54
CA LEU A 134 -0.74 -10.21 2.15
C LEU A 134 0.37 -11.17 1.76
N GLY A 135 0.66 -11.27 0.48
CA GLY A 135 1.88 -11.87 -0.02
C GLY A 135 2.83 -10.78 -0.54
N PHE A 136 4.06 -10.73 -0.06
CA PHE A 136 5.12 -10.02 -0.74
C PHE A 136 5.71 -10.93 -1.81
N PHE A 137 5.36 -10.68 -3.05
CA PHE A 137 5.86 -11.47 -4.18
C PHE A 137 7.14 -10.83 -4.74
N ASN A 138 8.25 -11.56 -4.64
CA ASN A 138 9.51 -11.12 -5.25
C ASN A 138 9.47 -11.39 -6.77
N THR A 139 9.40 -10.32 -7.56
CA THR A 139 9.23 -10.41 -9.02
C THR A 139 10.47 -10.95 -9.74
N LYS A 140 11.66 -10.83 -9.14
CA LYS A 140 12.91 -11.33 -9.70
C LYS A 140 13.12 -12.80 -9.42
N LYS A 141 12.83 -13.23 -8.19
CA LYS A 141 12.98 -14.63 -7.77
C LYS A 141 11.75 -15.49 -8.05
N GLN A 142 10.60 -14.87 -8.37
CA GLN A 142 9.30 -15.56 -8.53
C GLN A 142 8.89 -16.35 -7.28
N GLU A 143 9.09 -15.75 -6.12
CA GLU A 143 8.77 -16.32 -4.81
C GLU A 143 7.80 -15.41 -4.06
N ASN A 144 6.81 -16.04 -3.41
CA ASN A 144 5.85 -15.34 -2.57
C ASN A 144 6.19 -15.53 -1.09
N TYR A 145 6.11 -14.46 -0.32
CA TYR A 145 6.32 -14.47 1.13
C TYR A 145 5.01 -14.07 1.83
N PRO A 146 4.19 -15.07 2.25
CA PRO A 146 2.97 -14.80 3.00
C PRO A 146 3.27 -14.03 4.28
N THR A 147 2.53 -12.96 4.51
CA THR A 147 2.79 -12.03 5.62
C THR A 147 1.49 -11.73 6.34
N ASN A 148 1.53 -11.73 7.66
CA ASN A 148 0.43 -11.30 8.53
C ASN A 148 0.88 -10.17 9.42
N TYR A 149 -0.01 -9.24 9.67
CA TYR A 149 0.19 -8.14 10.62
C TYR A 149 -1.00 -8.01 11.56
N SER A 150 -0.72 -7.76 12.83
CA SER A 150 -1.71 -7.41 13.84
C SER A 150 -1.16 -6.30 14.72
N GLY A 151 -1.90 -5.21 14.84
CA GLY A 151 -1.49 -4.03 15.60
C GLY A 151 -2.63 -3.33 16.32
N ILE A 152 -2.25 -2.55 17.33
CA ILE A 152 -3.17 -1.76 18.15
C ILE A 152 -2.81 -0.28 18.00
N LEU A 153 -3.84 0.56 17.92
CA LEU A 153 -3.74 2.01 17.83
C LEU A 153 -3.04 2.56 19.08
N ASN A 154 -2.08 3.45 18.85
CA ASN A 154 -1.31 4.12 19.91
C ASN A 154 -2.10 5.26 20.55
#